data_7d838df5810d61044e755565223d4e10
#
_entry.id   7d838df5810d61044e755565223d4e10
#
_cell.length_a   1.000
_cell.length_b   1.000
_cell.length_c   1.000
_cell.angle_alpha   90.00
_cell.angle_beta   90.00
_cell.angle_gamma   90.00
#
_symmetry.space_group_name_H-M   'P 1'
#
loop_
_entity.id
_entity.type
_entity.pdbx_description
1 polymer ?
#
loop_
_entity_poly.entity_id
_entity_poly.type
_entity_poly.pdbx_seq_one_letter_code
_entity_poly.pdbx_strand_id
1 'polypeptide(L)'
;WLKQYATRRYGAFSPAAQEAWLLLLNGPYRRGTNGTEKSSIVAARPALDVKKSGPNAALEIPYDPTLVIRAQSLLLKDIDKLSVSRPYRFDIVDVQRQLMTNLGQLIHRQAAEAFRKKDQRAFTLHSGRFLEMLADMDKLLRTRSEYSFDRWLTEARSWGDTDEEKNLMERDA
;
A
#
# COMPACT_ATOMS: atom_id res chain seq x y z
N TRP A 1 13.05 15.57 -16.55
CA TRP A 1 12.44 15.73 -15.25
C TRP A 1 12.59 14.48 -14.37
N LEU A 2 12.15 13.30 -14.81
CA LEU A 2 12.13 12.05 -14.04
C LEU A 2 13.53 11.61 -13.56
N LYS A 3 14.56 11.70 -14.43
CA LYS A 3 15.95 11.45 -14.07
C LYS A 3 16.40 12.35 -12.91
N GLN A 4 16.12 13.65 -13.00
CA GLN A 4 16.48 14.61 -11.97
C GLN A 4 15.71 14.36 -10.66
N TYR A 5 14.45 14.02 -10.73
CA TYR A 5 13.63 13.67 -9.57
C TYR A 5 14.21 12.47 -8.83
N ALA A 6 14.40 11.34 -9.50
CA ALA A 6 14.93 10.13 -8.89
C ALA A 6 16.35 10.35 -8.30
N THR A 7 17.22 11.09 -9.01
CA THR A 7 18.56 11.39 -8.54
C THR A 7 18.56 12.26 -7.28
N ARG A 8 17.75 13.32 -7.24
CA ARG A 8 17.64 14.20 -6.07
C ARG A 8 17.02 13.47 -4.87
N ARG A 9 16.00 12.65 -5.14
CA ARG A 9 15.30 11.91 -4.09
C ARG A 9 16.19 10.85 -3.42
N TYR A 10 17.03 10.18 -4.19
CA TYR A 10 17.85 9.08 -3.69
C TYR A 10 19.31 9.46 -3.43
N GLY A 11 19.72 10.65 -3.82
CA GLY A 11 21.08 11.13 -3.65
C GLY A 11 22.10 10.59 -4.68
N ALA A 12 21.67 9.67 -5.55
CA ALA A 12 22.50 9.11 -6.61
C ALA A 12 21.66 8.73 -7.84
N PHE A 13 22.25 8.83 -9.04
CA PHE A 13 21.57 8.39 -10.25
C PHE A 13 21.51 6.88 -10.36
N SER A 14 20.33 6.37 -10.69
CA SER A 14 20.06 4.97 -11.00
C SER A 14 19.13 4.90 -12.21
N PRO A 15 19.56 4.28 -13.33
CA PRO A 15 18.68 4.01 -14.47
C PRO A 15 17.48 3.13 -14.08
N ALA A 16 17.71 2.13 -13.23
CA ALA A 16 16.64 1.24 -12.77
C ALA A 16 15.59 1.99 -11.94
N ALA A 17 16.03 2.88 -11.03
CA ALA A 17 15.11 3.71 -10.26
C ALA A 17 14.34 4.70 -11.14
N GLN A 18 14.97 5.27 -12.17
CA GLN A 18 14.30 6.13 -13.14
C GLN A 18 13.20 5.38 -13.91
N GLU A 19 13.50 4.16 -14.37
CA GLU A 19 12.53 3.30 -15.07
C GLU A 19 11.39 2.87 -14.12
N ALA A 20 11.71 2.53 -12.87
CA ALA A 20 10.70 2.21 -11.85
C ALA A 20 9.70 3.35 -11.67
N TRP A 21 10.18 4.59 -11.55
CA TRP A 21 9.32 5.77 -11.45
C TRP A 21 8.45 5.98 -12.70
N LEU A 22 8.97 5.69 -13.89
CA LEU A 22 8.17 5.76 -15.12
C LEU A 22 7.00 4.76 -15.09
N LEU A 23 7.26 3.53 -14.62
CA LEU A 23 6.21 2.52 -14.45
C LEU A 23 5.17 2.94 -13.41
N LEU A 24 5.61 3.48 -12.28
CA LEU A 24 4.70 3.96 -11.22
C LEU A 24 3.82 5.13 -11.70
N LEU A 25 4.37 6.06 -12.49
CA LEU A 25 3.61 7.16 -13.10
C LEU A 25 2.55 6.68 -14.10
N ASN A 26 2.80 5.58 -14.79
CA ASN A 26 1.83 4.95 -15.70
C ASN A 26 0.90 3.95 -14.99
N GLY A 27 1.19 3.59 -13.76
CA GLY A 27 0.44 2.70 -12.89
C GLY A 27 -0.33 3.45 -11.81
N PRO A 28 0.01 3.26 -10.53
CA PRO A 28 -0.75 3.79 -9.39
C PRO A 28 -0.80 5.33 -9.33
N TYR A 29 0.20 6.04 -9.87
CA TYR A 29 0.22 7.50 -9.90
C TYR A 29 -0.39 8.12 -11.17
N ARG A 30 -0.92 7.29 -12.06
CA ARG A 30 -1.65 7.80 -13.22
C ARG A 30 -2.89 8.54 -12.74
N ARG A 31 -3.09 9.77 -13.23
CA ARG A 31 -4.29 10.55 -12.91
C ARG A 31 -5.54 9.74 -13.27
N GLY A 32 -6.36 9.49 -12.25
CA GLY A 32 -7.67 8.85 -12.43
C GLY A 32 -8.58 9.75 -13.26
N THR A 33 -9.35 9.14 -14.15
CA THR A 33 -10.22 9.87 -15.07
C THR A 33 -11.50 10.38 -14.42
N ASN A 34 -11.88 9.92 -13.22
CA ASN A 34 -13.24 10.10 -12.72
C ASN A 34 -13.35 10.72 -11.33
N GLY A 35 -12.29 11.30 -10.78
CA GLY A 35 -12.36 11.99 -9.49
C GLY A 35 -12.81 11.13 -8.29
N THR A 36 -13.05 9.83 -8.51
CA THR A 36 -13.40 8.89 -7.43
C THR A 36 -12.15 8.39 -6.75
N GLU A 37 -12.16 8.45 -5.44
CA GLU A 37 -11.13 7.87 -4.61
C GLU A 37 -11.04 6.35 -4.85
N LYS A 38 -9.83 5.84 -5.04
CA LYS A 38 -9.58 4.40 -5.13
C LYS A 38 -9.00 3.93 -3.81
N SER A 39 -9.47 2.81 -3.35
CA SER A 39 -9.09 2.25 -2.08
C SER A 39 -8.66 0.80 -2.18
N SER A 40 -8.28 0.22 -1.07
CA SER A 40 -7.72 -1.11 -0.95
C SER A 40 -8.67 -2.06 -0.23
N ILE A 41 -8.62 -3.33 -0.63
CA ILE A 41 -9.35 -4.40 0.06
C ILE A 41 -8.89 -4.54 1.52
N VAL A 42 -7.65 -4.19 1.85
CA VAL A 42 -7.12 -4.26 3.22
C VAL A 42 -7.71 -3.19 4.15
N ALA A 43 -8.26 -2.11 3.59
CA ALA A 43 -8.96 -1.07 4.34
C ALA A 43 -10.49 -1.28 4.41
N ALA A 44 -11.01 -2.31 3.74
CA ALA A 44 -12.43 -2.58 3.69
C ALA A 44 -12.88 -3.42 4.90
N ARG A 45 -14.14 -3.27 5.29
CA ARG A 45 -14.74 -4.20 6.25
C ARG A 45 -14.80 -5.59 5.61
N PRO A 46 -14.40 -6.66 6.32
CA PRO A 46 -14.45 -8.02 5.79
C PRO A 46 -15.85 -8.42 5.37
N ALA A 47 -16.04 -8.74 4.08
CA ALA A 47 -17.25 -9.30 3.51
C ALA A 47 -16.91 -10.01 2.19
N LEU A 48 -17.77 -10.93 1.75
CA LEU A 48 -17.52 -11.73 0.54
C LEU A 48 -17.77 -10.96 -0.77
N ASP A 49 -18.56 -9.90 -0.72
CA ASP A 49 -19.01 -9.11 -1.87
C ASP A 49 -18.61 -7.64 -1.79
N VAL A 50 -17.51 -7.36 -1.11
CA VAL A 50 -16.98 -6.00 -0.93
C VAL A 50 -16.74 -5.32 -2.28
N LYS A 51 -17.39 -4.19 -2.50
CA LYS A 51 -17.21 -3.34 -3.69
C LYS A 51 -16.53 -2.01 -3.37
N LYS A 52 -16.64 -1.57 -2.12
CA LYS A 52 -16.12 -0.29 -1.64
C LYS A 52 -15.56 -0.45 -0.23
N SER A 53 -14.53 0.31 0.11
CA SER A 53 -14.02 0.43 1.47
C SER A 53 -14.60 1.62 2.24
N GLY A 54 -15.31 2.51 1.55
CA GLY A 54 -15.97 3.68 2.10
C GLY A 54 -16.99 4.25 1.10
N PRO A 55 -17.66 5.35 1.40
CA PRO A 55 -18.74 5.90 0.57
C PRO A 55 -18.34 6.14 -0.88
N ASN A 56 -17.13 6.65 -1.12
CA ASN A 56 -16.61 7.03 -2.43
C ASN A 56 -15.38 6.22 -2.85
N ALA A 57 -14.98 5.22 -2.07
CA ALA A 57 -13.70 4.51 -2.23
C ALA A 57 -13.91 3.14 -2.91
N ALA A 58 -13.89 3.11 -4.24
CA ALA A 58 -13.99 1.88 -5.01
C ALA A 58 -12.73 1.01 -4.89
N LEU A 59 -12.91 -0.33 -4.87
CA LEU A 59 -11.81 -1.30 -4.79
C LEU A 59 -11.21 -1.68 -6.14
N GLU A 60 -11.61 -1.01 -7.21
CA GLU A 60 -11.08 -1.26 -8.54
C GLU A 60 -9.61 -0.84 -8.65
N ILE A 61 -8.76 -1.68 -9.24
CA ILE A 61 -7.39 -1.33 -9.61
C ILE A 61 -7.45 -0.76 -11.04
N PRO A 62 -7.29 0.58 -11.22
CA PRO A 62 -7.51 1.24 -12.50
C PRO A 62 -6.28 1.23 -13.43
N TYR A 63 -5.33 0.35 -13.18
CA TYR A 63 -4.08 0.21 -13.94
C TYR A 63 -3.64 -1.25 -14.01
N ASP A 64 -2.68 -1.55 -14.88
CA ASP A 64 -2.07 -2.88 -14.94
C ASP A 64 -1.20 -3.15 -13.71
N PRO A 65 -1.56 -4.11 -12.83
CA PRO A 65 -0.81 -4.41 -11.61
C PRO A 65 0.63 -4.88 -11.86
N THR A 66 0.93 -5.39 -13.06
CA THR A 66 2.29 -5.84 -13.41
C THR A 66 3.29 -4.69 -13.44
N LEU A 67 2.83 -3.46 -13.64
CA LEU A 67 3.68 -2.26 -13.57
C LEU A 67 4.29 -2.07 -12.18
N VAL A 68 3.53 -2.35 -11.12
CA VAL A 68 4.02 -2.26 -9.73
C VAL A 68 5.03 -3.37 -9.45
N ILE A 69 4.78 -4.60 -9.93
CA ILE A 69 5.71 -5.73 -9.79
C ILE A 69 7.06 -5.39 -10.45
N ARG A 70 7.02 -4.90 -11.68
CA ARG A 70 8.22 -4.50 -12.42
C ARG A 70 8.95 -3.33 -11.76
N ALA A 71 8.19 -2.31 -11.29
CA ALA A 71 8.78 -1.17 -10.58
C ALA A 71 9.50 -1.61 -9.31
N GLN A 72 8.90 -2.48 -8.50
CA GLN A 72 9.54 -3.03 -7.30
C GLN A 72 10.82 -3.80 -7.63
N SER A 73 10.77 -4.67 -8.65
CA SER A 73 11.94 -5.42 -9.09
C SER A 73 13.10 -4.51 -9.54
N LEU A 74 12.77 -3.40 -10.22
CA LEU A 74 13.75 -2.41 -10.65
C LEU A 74 14.34 -1.61 -9.47
N LEU A 75 13.52 -1.21 -8.51
CA LEU A 75 13.99 -0.55 -7.30
C LEU A 75 14.97 -1.45 -6.53
N LEU A 76 14.67 -2.74 -6.40
CA LEU A 76 15.53 -3.69 -5.68
C LEU A 76 16.89 -3.95 -6.34
N LYS A 77 17.06 -3.68 -7.65
CA LYS A 77 18.34 -3.89 -8.33
C LYS A 77 19.50 -3.06 -7.77
N ASP A 78 19.21 -1.86 -7.29
CA ASP A 78 20.23 -0.93 -6.79
C ASP A 78 20.16 -0.75 -5.25
N ILE A 79 19.65 -1.76 -4.54
CA ILE A 79 19.45 -1.68 -3.10
C ILE A 79 20.75 -1.39 -2.34
N ASP A 80 21.86 -2.03 -2.72
CA ASP A 80 23.16 -1.85 -2.07
C ASP A 80 23.66 -0.41 -2.22
N LYS A 81 23.39 0.21 -3.36
CA LYS A 81 23.83 1.59 -3.66
C LYS A 81 22.93 2.64 -3.03
N LEU A 82 21.63 2.41 -3.01
CA LEU A 82 20.65 3.42 -2.67
C LEU A 82 20.08 3.29 -1.25
N SER A 83 20.35 2.19 -0.55
CA SER A 83 19.81 1.91 0.80
C SER A 83 20.24 2.91 1.88
N VAL A 84 21.30 3.68 1.66
CA VAL A 84 21.70 4.80 2.54
C VAL A 84 20.68 5.93 2.53
N SER A 85 19.91 6.09 1.44
CA SER A 85 18.89 7.12 1.30
C SER A 85 17.61 6.75 2.07
N ARG A 86 17.19 7.62 3.00
CA ARG A 86 15.92 7.43 3.73
C ARG A 86 14.70 7.45 2.80
N PRO A 87 14.56 8.37 1.83
CA PRO A 87 13.47 8.35 0.85
C PRO A 87 13.44 7.06 0.01
N TYR A 88 14.59 6.51 -0.37
CA TYR A 88 14.64 5.25 -1.11
C TYR A 88 14.08 4.08 -0.27
N ARG A 89 14.50 3.97 1.01
CA ARG A 89 13.96 2.94 1.91
C ARG A 89 12.45 3.09 2.14
N PHE A 90 11.96 4.33 2.19
CA PHE A 90 10.52 4.57 2.26
C PHE A 90 9.81 4.07 1.00
N ASP A 91 10.30 4.44 -0.19
CA ASP A 91 9.66 4.09 -1.47
C ASP A 91 9.63 2.58 -1.71
N ILE A 92 10.69 1.85 -1.34
CA ILE A 92 10.67 0.37 -1.41
C ILE A 92 9.54 -0.22 -0.57
N VAL A 93 9.36 0.27 0.65
CA VAL A 93 8.28 -0.20 1.52
C VAL A 93 6.91 0.19 0.98
N ASP A 94 6.75 1.43 0.49
CA ASP A 94 5.49 1.92 -0.04
C ASP A 94 5.07 1.17 -1.32
N VAL A 95 6.00 0.95 -2.24
CA VAL A 95 5.73 0.17 -3.47
C VAL A 95 5.43 -1.29 -3.13
N GLN A 96 6.13 -1.90 -2.16
CA GLN A 96 5.84 -3.25 -1.70
C GLN A 96 4.45 -3.33 -1.04
N ARG A 97 4.07 -2.36 -0.23
CA ARG A 97 2.72 -2.24 0.34
C ARG A 97 1.66 -2.19 -0.77
N GLN A 98 1.88 -1.39 -1.81
CA GLN A 98 0.97 -1.33 -2.96
C GLN A 98 0.85 -2.66 -3.69
N LEU A 99 1.98 -3.36 -3.87
CA LEU A 99 2.01 -4.68 -4.49
C LEU A 99 1.21 -5.71 -3.67
N MET A 100 1.41 -5.75 -2.36
CA MET A 100 0.66 -6.62 -1.45
C MET A 100 -0.83 -6.29 -1.45
N THR A 101 -1.19 -5.02 -1.52
CA THR A 101 -2.58 -4.55 -1.66
C THR A 101 -3.24 -5.11 -2.93
N ASN A 102 -2.55 -5.03 -4.07
CA ASN A 102 -3.04 -5.57 -5.34
C ASN A 102 -3.22 -7.09 -5.27
N LEU A 103 -2.25 -7.78 -4.68
CA LEU A 103 -2.30 -9.22 -4.44
C LEU A 103 -3.46 -9.61 -3.51
N GLY A 104 -3.65 -8.86 -2.44
CA GLY A 104 -4.74 -9.06 -1.48
C GLY A 104 -6.11 -9.02 -2.15
N GLN A 105 -6.31 -8.11 -3.11
CA GLN A 105 -7.57 -8.05 -3.85
C GLN A 105 -7.80 -9.30 -4.72
N LEU A 106 -6.75 -9.84 -5.31
CA LEU A 106 -6.86 -11.10 -6.07
C LEU A 106 -7.20 -12.28 -5.15
N ILE A 107 -6.48 -12.42 -4.04
CA ILE A 107 -6.69 -13.51 -3.06
C ILE A 107 -8.09 -13.44 -2.47
N HIS A 108 -8.56 -12.23 -2.09
CA HIS A 108 -9.91 -12.05 -1.57
C HIS A 108 -10.99 -12.48 -2.58
N ARG A 109 -10.84 -12.13 -3.86
CA ARG A 109 -11.76 -12.59 -4.91
C ARG A 109 -11.78 -14.10 -5.03
N GLN A 110 -10.62 -14.76 -4.96
CA GLN A 110 -10.53 -16.23 -4.99
C GLN A 110 -11.21 -16.86 -3.77
N ALA A 111 -11.04 -16.30 -2.57
CA ALA A 111 -11.73 -16.75 -1.37
C ALA A 111 -13.26 -16.61 -1.50
N ALA A 112 -13.73 -15.44 -1.95
CA ALA A 112 -15.17 -15.20 -2.15
C ALA A 112 -15.78 -16.12 -3.22
N GLU A 113 -15.06 -16.43 -4.29
CA GLU A 113 -15.49 -17.36 -5.32
C GLU A 113 -15.56 -18.80 -4.79
N ALA A 114 -14.54 -19.25 -4.05
CA ALA A 114 -14.52 -20.56 -3.41
C ALA A 114 -15.71 -20.72 -2.43
N PHE A 115 -16.02 -19.70 -1.64
CA PHE A 115 -17.18 -19.71 -0.77
C PHE A 115 -18.50 -19.88 -1.54
N ARG A 116 -18.68 -19.10 -2.63
CA ARG A 116 -19.91 -19.21 -3.46
C ARG A 116 -20.06 -20.58 -4.11
N LYS A 117 -18.94 -21.21 -4.48
CA LYS A 117 -18.90 -22.57 -5.03
C LYS A 117 -19.02 -23.67 -3.95
N LYS A 118 -19.08 -23.30 -2.66
CA LYS A 118 -19.06 -24.21 -1.51
C LYS A 118 -17.81 -25.10 -1.47
N ASP A 119 -16.71 -24.65 -2.06
CA ASP A 119 -15.40 -25.29 -2.00
C ASP A 119 -14.69 -24.89 -0.71
N GLN A 120 -14.92 -25.66 0.35
CA GLN A 120 -14.35 -25.41 1.65
C GLN A 120 -12.81 -25.44 1.65
N ARG A 121 -12.20 -26.33 0.86
CA ARG A 121 -10.74 -26.47 0.80
C ARG A 121 -10.11 -25.23 0.17
N ALA A 122 -10.61 -24.79 -0.97
CA ALA A 122 -10.13 -23.58 -1.63
C ALA A 122 -10.40 -22.32 -0.79
N PHE A 123 -11.57 -22.24 -0.12
CA PHE A 123 -11.87 -21.13 0.77
C PHE A 123 -10.89 -21.05 1.94
N THR A 124 -10.63 -22.14 2.63
CA THR A 124 -9.66 -22.20 3.74
C THR A 124 -8.25 -21.80 3.26
N LEU A 125 -7.84 -22.28 2.08
CA LEU A 125 -6.54 -21.93 1.50
C LEU A 125 -6.43 -20.42 1.21
N HIS A 126 -7.40 -19.86 0.52
CA HIS A 126 -7.33 -18.43 0.10
C HIS A 126 -7.56 -17.47 1.26
N SER A 127 -8.45 -17.79 2.20
CA SER A 127 -8.62 -16.98 3.40
C SER A 127 -7.38 -17.01 4.30
N GLY A 128 -6.73 -18.18 4.47
CA GLY A 128 -5.45 -18.29 5.17
C GLY A 128 -4.36 -17.42 4.54
N ARG A 129 -4.19 -17.51 3.21
CA ARG A 129 -3.23 -16.67 2.47
C ARG A 129 -3.51 -15.17 2.59
N PHE A 130 -4.78 -14.79 2.66
CA PHE A 130 -5.13 -13.37 2.87
C PHE A 130 -4.70 -12.89 4.25
N LEU A 131 -4.94 -13.69 5.29
CA LEU A 131 -4.51 -13.36 6.66
C LEU A 131 -2.99 -13.34 6.81
N GLU A 132 -2.27 -14.29 6.19
CA GLU A 132 -0.80 -14.30 6.15
C GLU A 132 -0.27 -13.03 5.46
N MET A 133 -0.85 -12.64 4.32
CA MET A 133 -0.47 -11.41 3.62
C MET A 133 -0.70 -10.17 4.48
N LEU A 134 -1.80 -10.09 5.24
CA LEU A 134 -2.03 -8.99 6.18
C LEU A 134 -0.98 -8.95 7.30
N ALA A 135 -0.63 -10.11 7.87
CA ALA A 135 0.40 -10.20 8.88
C ALA A 135 1.80 -9.79 8.35
N ASP A 136 2.11 -10.16 7.12
CA ASP A 136 3.37 -9.75 6.49
C ASP A 136 3.38 -8.27 6.12
N MET A 137 2.24 -7.70 5.73
CA MET A 137 2.10 -6.25 5.52
C MET A 137 2.31 -5.49 6.83
N ASP A 138 1.74 -5.94 7.94
CA ASP A 138 1.97 -5.33 9.27
C ASP A 138 3.46 -5.34 9.64
N LYS A 139 4.15 -6.49 9.46
CA LYS A 139 5.61 -6.58 9.68
C LYS A 139 6.39 -5.62 8.80
N LEU A 140 6.03 -5.53 7.50
CA LEU A 140 6.67 -4.62 6.56
C LEU A 140 6.51 -3.16 7.00
N LEU A 141 5.30 -2.74 7.33
CA LEU A 141 4.99 -1.35 7.70
C LEU A 141 5.65 -0.95 9.02
N ARG A 142 5.80 -1.87 9.99
CA ARG A 142 6.55 -1.62 11.24
C ARG A 142 8.02 -1.30 11.03
N THR A 143 8.59 -1.59 9.86
CA THR A 143 9.97 -1.20 9.52
C THR A 143 10.15 0.30 9.33
N ARG A 144 9.04 1.06 9.27
CA ARG A 144 9.01 2.49 8.96
C ARG A 144 8.15 3.27 9.93
N SER A 145 8.75 4.23 10.61
CA SER A 145 8.04 5.11 11.55
C SER A 145 6.95 5.96 10.90
N GLU A 146 7.03 6.17 9.59
CA GLU A 146 6.03 6.90 8.81
C GLU A 146 4.67 6.17 8.76
N TYR A 147 4.65 4.85 9.03
CA TYR A 147 3.44 4.03 9.11
C TYR A 147 3.06 3.65 10.54
N SER A 148 3.73 4.21 11.55
CA SER A 148 3.43 3.93 12.96
C SER A 148 2.12 4.58 13.37
N PHE A 149 1.16 3.77 13.80
CA PHE A 149 -0.10 4.25 14.36
C PHE A 149 0.11 5.01 15.68
N ASP A 150 1.02 4.52 16.53
CA ASP A 150 1.36 5.20 17.79
C ASP A 150 1.90 6.61 17.55
N ARG A 151 2.70 6.78 16.48
CA ARG A 151 3.18 8.11 16.10
C ARG A 151 2.02 9.00 15.66
N TRP A 152 1.11 8.49 14.86
CA TRP A 152 -0.08 9.23 14.43
C TRP A 152 -0.91 9.69 15.63
N LEU A 153 -1.22 8.79 16.56
CA LEU A 153 -1.95 9.14 17.78
C LEU A 153 -1.20 10.16 18.65
N THR A 154 0.11 10.00 18.80
CA THR A 154 0.94 10.95 19.55
C THR A 154 0.89 12.35 18.93
N GLU A 155 1.00 12.44 17.60
CA GLU A 155 0.90 13.70 16.88
C GLU A 155 -0.51 14.31 17.03
N ALA A 156 -1.57 13.51 16.90
CA ALA A 156 -2.93 13.97 17.11
C ALA A 156 -3.15 14.54 18.54
N ARG A 157 -2.72 13.81 19.57
CA ARG A 157 -2.78 14.28 20.96
C ARG A 157 -2.03 15.58 21.18
N SER A 158 -0.96 15.82 20.46
CA SER A 158 -0.16 17.07 20.60
C SER A 158 -0.89 18.33 20.15
N TRP A 159 -2.02 18.21 19.48
CA TRP A 159 -2.86 19.33 19.03
C TRP A 159 -3.83 19.83 20.11
N GLY A 160 -4.06 19.05 21.17
CA GLY A 160 -4.88 19.48 22.32
C GLY A 160 -4.05 20.14 23.40
N ASP A 161 -4.58 21.18 24.03
CA ASP A 161 -3.97 21.86 25.18
C ASP A 161 -4.35 21.18 26.51
N THR A 162 -5.60 20.76 26.65
CA THR A 162 -6.13 20.07 27.84
C THR A 162 -6.16 18.55 27.63
N ASP A 163 -6.28 17.78 28.71
CA ASP A 163 -6.39 16.31 28.60
C ASP A 163 -7.69 15.88 27.91
N GLU A 164 -8.77 16.65 28.06
CA GLU A 164 -10.02 16.41 27.37
C GLU A 164 -9.88 16.60 25.86
N GLU A 165 -9.22 17.68 25.42
CA GLU A 165 -8.91 17.93 24.02
C GLU A 165 -7.97 16.88 23.44
N LYS A 166 -6.92 16.49 24.16
CA LYS A 166 -6.00 15.42 23.74
C LYS A 166 -6.71 14.10 23.50
N ASN A 167 -7.62 13.74 24.41
CA ASN A 167 -8.42 12.51 24.28
C ASN A 167 -9.42 12.60 23.11
N LEU A 168 -9.97 13.80 22.85
CA LEU A 168 -10.82 14.04 21.70
C LEU A 168 -10.05 13.87 20.39
N MET A 169 -8.87 14.52 20.28
CA MET A 169 -8.01 14.42 19.09
C MET A 169 -7.53 12.99 18.81
N GLU A 170 -7.20 12.23 19.86
CA GLU A 170 -6.84 10.81 19.73
C GLU A 170 -8.01 9.96 19.24
N ARG A 171 -9.22 10.22 19.72
CA ARG A 171 -10.40 9.46 19.31
C ARG A 171 -10.81 9.75 17.86
N ASP A 172 -10.62 10.99 17.40
CA ASP A 172 -11.06 11.46 16.08
C ASP A 172 -9.95 11.24 14.99
N ALA A 173 -8.73 10.84 15.37
CA ALA A 173 -7.63 10.52 14.48
C ALA A 173 -7.73 9.11 13.91
#